data_daf6dbdc76f0a3de67752050cf22f1d2
#
_entry.id   daf6dbdc76f0a3de67752050cf22f1d2
#
_cell.length_a   1.000
_cell.length_b   1.000
_cell.length_c   1.000
_cell.angle_alpha   90.00
_cell.angle_beta   90.00
_cell.angle_gamma   90.00
#
_symmetry.space_group_name_H-M   'P 1'
#
loop_
_entity.id
_entity.type
_entity.pdbx_description
1 polymer ?
#
loop_
_entity_poly.entity_id
_entity_poly.type
_entity_poly.pdbx_seq_one_letter_code
_entity_poly.pdbx_strand_id
1 'polypeptide(L)'
;MMEKLRALDLHYADVEARLSAPETYEDPALVARLNKEQRELEPVVMAYRAYQRRRQDLEDAEALMGDPDMKELAQEEYQQAREELARLEEEIKVLLLPRDPNDDKSVIVEIRAGVGGEEAALFAHSLFRMYSMYADARRWRVEVDSVNETELGGVKEICFTIEGDGAWSRLKFESGVHRVQRVPETESGGRIHTSTATVAVLPEVDEVDFELNPADIEMQVFRSSGAGGQHINKTSSAVRLIHKPTGTVVECQQERSQFQ
;
A
#
# COMPACT_ATOMS: atom_id res chain seq x y z
N MET A 1 -0.69 -29.84 4.17
CA MET A 1 -0.22 -28.93 3.11
C MET A 1 -0.79 -29.32 1.75
N MET A 2 -0.53 -30.50 1.24
CA MET A 2 -0.95 -30.93 -0.11
C MET A 2 -2.45 -30.90 -0.37
N GLU A 3 -3.30 -31.26 0.60
CA GLU A 3 -4.76 -31.17 0.46
C GLU A 3 -5.22 -29.70 0.27
N LYS A 4 -4.60 -28.76 1.01
CA LYS A 4 -4.90 -27.33 0.86
C LYS A 4 -4.49 -26.82 -0.52
N LEU A 5 -3.33 -27.23 -1.03
CA LEU A 5 -2.86 -26.85 -2.36
C LEU A 5 -3.76 -27.39 -3.46
N ARG A 6 -4.23 -28.62 -3.32
CA ARG A 6 -5.20 -29.21 -4.25
C ARG A 6 -6.54 -28.45 -4.26
N ALA A 7 -7.00 -28.02 -3.09
CA ALA A 7 -8.22 -27.22 -2.98
C ALA A 7 -8.04 -25.86 -3.65
N LEU A 8 -6.87 -25.20 -3.50
CA LEU A 8 -6.54 -23.95 -4.17
C LEU A 8 -6.47 -24.11 -5.69
N ASP A 9 -5.91 -25.19 -6.20
CA ASP A 9 -5.85 -25.49 -7.64
C ASP A 9 -7.25 -25.70 -8.25
N LEU A 10 -8.13 -26.41 -7.55
CA LEU A 10 -9.53 -26.56 -7.96
C LEU A 10 -10.29 -25.25 -7.96
N HIS A 11 -10.06 -24.42 -6.94
CA HIS A 11 -10.66 -23.09 -6.84
C HIS A 11 -10.18 -22.16 -7.95
N TYR A 12 -8.88 -22.17 -8.25
CA TYR A 12 -8.30 -21.42 -9.36
C TYR A 12 -8.94 -21.81 -10.70
N ALA A 13 -9.14 -23.11 -10.94
CA ALA A 13 -9.80 -23.60 -12.15
C ALA A 13 -11.27 -23.15 -12.23
N ASP A 14 -12.00 -23.07 -11.10
CA ASP A 14 -13.35 -22.50 -11.03
C ASP A 14 -13.36 -21.00 -11.38
N VAL A 15 -12.41 -20.25 -10.83
CA VAL A 15 -12.26 -18.80 -11.14
C VAL A 15 -11.97 -18.60 -12.63
N GLU A 16 -11.06 -19.39 -13.23
CA GLU A 16 -10.77 -19.34 -14.67
C GLU A 16 -12.01 -19.67 -15.51
N ALA A 17 -12.76 -20.69 -15.13
CA ALA A 17 -13.99 -21.08 -15.82
C ALA A 17 -15.04 -19.96 -15.77
N ARG A 18 -15.21 -19.33 -14.62
CA ARG A 18 -16.13 -18.20 -14.44
C ARG A 18 -15.70 -16.96 -15.22
N LEU A 19 -14.40 -16.65 -15.26
CA LEU A 19 -13.85 -15.56 -16.08
C LEU A 19 -14.02 -15.83 -17.58
N SER A 20 -14.09 -17.10 -17.99
CA SER A 20 -14.32 -17.48 -19.40
C SER A 20 -15.80 -17.46 -19.79
N ALA A 21 -16.72 -17.36 -18.83
CA ALA A 21 -18.16 -17.34 -19.09
C ALA A 21 -18.61 -15.96 -19.59
N PRO A 22 -19.33 -15.85 -20.73
CA PRO A 22 -19.78 -14.56 -21.27
C PRO A 22 -20.63 -13.74 -20.31
N GLU A 23 -21.44 -14.41 -19.48
CA GLU A 23 -22.34 -13.79 -18.50
C GLU A 23 -21.59 -13.00 -17.43
N THR A 24 -20.33 -13.37 -17.13
CA THR A 24 -19.50 -12.68 -16.14
C THR A 24 -19.16 -11.25 -16.57
N TYR A 25 -19.06 -10.99 -17.87
CA TYR A 25 -18.72 -9.67 -18.40
C TYR A 25 -19.89 -8.67 -18.38
N GLU A 26 -21.08 -9.11 -18.02
CA GLU A 26 -22.23 -8.22 -17.78
C GLU A 26 -22.09 -7.44 -16.47
N ASP A 27 -21.26 -7.94 -15.52
CA ASP A 27 -20.99 -7.30 -14.24
C ASP A 27 -19.50 -6.93 -14.10
N PRO A 28 -19.11 -5.67 -14.35
CA PRO A 28 -17.72 -5.22 -14.22
C PRO A 28 -17.13 -5.39 -12.82
N ALA A 29 -17.94 -5.27 -11.77
CA ALA A 29 -17.49 -5.45 -10.39
C ALA A 29 -17.13 -6.91 -10.11
N LEU A 30 -17.93 -7.84 -10.62
CA LEU A 30 -17.64 -9.28 -10.54
C LEU A 30 -16.35 -9.63 -11.29
N VAL A 31 -16.16 -9.09 -12.50
CA VAL A 31 -14.94 -9.28 -13.31
C VAL A 31 -13.70 -8.79 -12.53
N ALA A 32 -13.78 -7.58 -11.96
CA ALA A 32 -12.66 -7.02 -11.19
C ALA A 32 -12.32 -7.90 -9.98
N ARG A 33 -13.32 -8.38 -9.25
CA ARG A 33 -13.16 -9.28 -8.11
C ARG A 33 -12.51 -10.61 -8.52
N LEU A 34 -13.01 -11.25 -9.57
CA LEU A 34 -12.47 -12.53 -10.05
C LEU A 34 -11.04 -12.40 -10.57
N ASN A 35 -10.71 -11.32 -11.27
CA ASN A 35 -9.35 -11.05 -11.72
C ASN A 35 -8.38 -10.83 -10.54
N LYS A 36 -8.83 -10.16 -9.48
CA LYS A 36 -8.02 -10.00 -8.25
C LYS A 36 -7.77 -11.36 -7.61
N GLU A 37 -8.81 -12.16 -7.44
CA GLU A 37 -8.74 -13.50 -6.86
C GLU A 37 -7.82 -14.42 -7.68
N GLN A 38 -7.90 -14.38 -9.00
CA GLN A 38 -7.02 -15.11 -9.91
C GLN A 38 -5.55 -14.74 -9.67
N ARG A 39 -5.22 -13.44 -9.64
CA ARG A 39 -3.84 -12.97 -9.39
C ARG A 39 -3.29 -13.40 -8.04
N GLU A 40 -4.14 -13.44 -7.00
CA GLU A 40 -3.74 -13.87 -5.67
C GLU A 40 -3.44 -15.38 -5.62
N LEU A 41 -4.21 -16.21 -6.33
CA LEU A 41 -4.07 -17.65 -6.37
C LEU A 41 -2.96 -18.13 -7.32
N GLU A 42 -2.75 -17.44 -8.43
CA GLU A 42 -1.87 -17.86 -9.53
C GLU A 42 -0.46 -18.27 -9.07
N PRO A 43 0.28 -17.51 -8.24
CA PRO A 43 1.64 -17.89 -7.86
C PRO A 43 1.70 -19.22 -7.11
N VAL A 44 0.77 -19.43 -6.18
CA VAL A 44 0.70 -20.67 -5.38
C VAL A 44 0.33 -21.87 -6.26
N VAL A 45 -0.65 -21.68 -7.15
CA VAL A 45 -1.12 -22.76 -8.05
C VAL A 45 -0.05 -23.12 -9.07
N MET A 46 0.66 -22.14 -9.64
CA MET A 46 1.74 -22.41 -10.59
C MET A 46 2.90 -23.16 -9.93
N ALA A 47 3.30 -22.76 -8.72
CA ALA A 47 4.31 -23.45 -7.94
C ALA A 47 3.87 -24.89 -7.60
N TYR A 48 2.61 -25.08 -7.23
CA TYR A 48 2.05 -26.42 -6.95
C TYR A 48 2.01 -27.30 -8.20
N ARG A 49 1.57 -26.79 -9.34
CA ARG A 49 1.55 -27.52 -10.62
C ARG A 49 2.97 -27.87 -11.09
N ALA A 50 3.94 -26.97 -10.86
CA ALA A 50 5.36 -27.27 -11.10
C ALA A 50 5.87 -28.38 -10.19
N TYR A 51 5.53 -28.33 -8.89
CA TYR A 51 5.86 -29.37 -7.92
C TYR A 51 5.30 -30.74 -8.34
N GLN A 52 4.04 -30.79 -8.77
CA GLN A 52 3.43 -32.06 -9.23
C GLN A 52 4.13 -32.64 -10.46
N ARG A 53 4.49 -31.79 -11.44
CA ARG A 53 5.25 -32.22 -12.63
C ARG A 53 6.60 -32.79 -12.24
N ARG A 54 7.36 -32.05 -11.40
CA ARG A 54 8.68 -32.53 -10.95
C ARG A 54 8.61 -33.81 -10.11
N ARG A 55 7.53 -33.96 -9.36
CA ARG A 55 7.31 -35.23 -8.65
C ARG A 55 7.07 -36.42 -9.61
N GLN A 56 6.32 -36.18 -10.69
CA GLN A 56 6.12 -37.21 -11.73
C GLN A 56 7.45 -37.52 -12.43
N ASP A 57 8.23 -36.50 -12.80
CA ASP A 57 9.55 -36.68 -13.42
C ASP A 57 10.49 -37.49 -12.53
N LEU A 58 10.44 -37.31 -11.21
CA LEU A 58 11.22 -38.07 -10.24
C LEU A 58 10.76 -39.55 -10.20
N GLU A 59 9.45 -39.81 -10.17
CA GLU A 59 8.86 -41.15 -10.20
C GLU A 59 9.23 -41.87 -11.52
N ASP A 60 9.18 -41.18 -12.66
CA ASP A 60 9.54 -41.71 -13.99
C ASP A 60 11.05 -41.98 -14.08
N ALA A 61 11.89 -41.08 -13.59
CA ALA A 61 13.35 -41.28 -13.52
C ALA A 61 13.71 -42.50 -12.65
N GLU A 62 13.05 -42.68 -11.49
CA GLU A 62 13.24 -43.83 -10.60
C GLU A 62 12.89 -45.13 -11.29
N ALA A 63 11.80 -45.15 -12.07
CA ALA A 63 11.40 -46.35 -12.84
C ALA A 63 12.43 -46.68 -13.95
N LEU A 64 13.04 -45.67 -14.58
CA LEU A 64 14.03 -45.84 -15.63
C LEU A 64 15.44 -46.25 -15.13
N MET A 65 15.75 -46.10 -13.84
CA MET A 65 17.02 -46.54 -13.26
C MET A 65 17.29 -48.04 -13.37
N GLY A 66 16.24 -48.80 -13.59
CA GLY A 66 16.35 -50.27 -13.80
C GLY A 66 16.85 -50.67 -15.19
N ASP A 67 16.84 -49.76 -16.17
CA ASP A 67 17.30 -49.97 -17.53
C ASP A 67 18.79 -49.61 -17.65
N PRO A 68 19.68 -50.56 -18.03
CA PRO A 68 21.12 -50.30 -18.14
C PRO A 68 21.46 -49.19 -19.14
N ASP A 69 20.68 -49.04 -20.24
CA ASP A 69 20.93 -48.08 -21.29
C ASP A 69 20.49 -46.63 -20.90
N MET A 70 19.56 -46.51 -19.94
CA MET A 70 19.01 -45.22 -19.48
C MET A 70 19.52 -44.82 -18.12
N LYS A 71 20.29 -45.66 -17.45
CA LYS A 71 20.64 -45.50 -16.02
C LYS A 71 21.35 -44.17 -15.71
N GLU A 72 22.32 -43.75 -16.50
CA GLU A 72 23.06 -42.48 -16.27
C GLU A 72 22.15 -41.28 -16.39
N LEU A 73 21.37 -41.20 -17.47
CA LEU A 73 20.42 -40.13 -17.71
C LEU A 73 19.32 -40.08 -16.65
N ALA A 74 18.79 -41.22 -16.27
CA ALA A 74 17.78 -41.33 -15.23
C ALA A 74 18.33 -40.88 -13.86
N GLN A 75 19.60 -41.16 -13.58
CA GLN A 75 20.22 -40.74 -12.33
C GLN A 75 20.46 -39.22 -12.28
N GLU A 76 20.84 -38.61 -13.38
CA GLU A 76 20.95 -37.15 -13.48
C GLU A 76 19.58 -36.48 -13.31
N GLU A 77 18.56 -36.93 -14.04
CA GLU A 77 17.19 -36.38 -13.94
C GLU A 77 16.63 -36.54 -12.53
N TYR A 78 16.86 -37.69 -11.90
CA TYR A 78 16.44 -37.93 -10.51
C TYR A 78 17.05 -36.90 -9.54
N GLN A 79 18.35 -36.58 -9.67
CA GLN A 79 19.00 -35.62 -8.80
C GLN A 79 18.48 -34.21 -9.04
N GLN A 80 18.31 -33.85 -10.30
CA GLN A 80 17.75 -32.52 -10.66
C GLN A 80 16.31 -32.38 -10.15
N ALA A 81 15.46 -33.37 -10.38
CA ALA A 81 14.08 -33.34 -9.91
C ALA A 81 14.01 -33.24 -8.38
N ARG A 82 14.88 -33.95 -7.66
CA ARG A 82 14.95 -33.92 -6.19
C ARG A 82 15.33 -32.53 -5.66
N GLU A 83 16.34 -31.88 -6.27
CA GLU A 83 16.78 -30.55 -5.88
C GLU A 83 15.69 -29.49 -6.15
N GLU A 84 15.03 -29.57 -7.32
CA GLU A 84 13.95 -28.67 -7.67
C GLU A 84 12.71 -28.87 -6.78
N LEU A 85 12.37 -30.10 -6.41
CA LEU A 85 11.29 -30.38 -5.48
C LEU A 85 11.55 -29.72 -4.12
N ALA A 86 12.77 -29.82 -3.59
CA ALA A 86 13.12 -29.19 -2.32
C ALA A 86 12.98 -27.65 -2.40
N ARG A 87 13.40 -27.06 -3.53
CA ARG A 87 13.26 -25.60 -3.76
C ARG A 87 11.79 -25.19 -3.84
N LEU A 88 10.99 -25.95 -4.62
CA LEU A 88 9.55 -25.67 -4.78
C LEU A 88 8.79 -25.83 -3.46
N GLU A 89 9.17 -26.78 -2.61
CA GLU A 89 8.57 -26.93 -1.27
C GLU A 89 8.80 -25.71 -0.39
N GLU A 90 10.00 -25.13 -0.40
CA GLU A 90 10.29 -23.91 0.35
C GLU A 90 9.56 -22.68 -0.25
N GLU A 91 9.53 -22.58 -1.57
CA GLU A 91 8.78 -21.53 -2.26
C GLU A 91 7.28 -21.58 -1.93
N ILE A 92 6.67 -22.75 -1.98
CA ILE A 92 5.26 -22.96 -1.62
C ILE A 92 5.00 -22.60 -0.15
N LYS A 93 5.90 -22.93 0.77
CA LYS A 93 5.76 -22.54 2.18
C LYS A 93 5.71 -21.02 2.34
N VAL A 94 6.58 -20.31 1.62
CA VAL A 94 6.59 -18.83 1.62
C VAL A 94 5.31 -18.25 1.02
N LEU A 95 4.85 -18.81 -0.11
CA LEU A 95 3.62 -18.37 -0.79
C LEU A 95 2.34 -18.64 0.03
N LEU A 96 2.37 -19.63 0.94
CA LEU A 96 1.24 -19.95 1.82
C LEU A 96 1.21 -19.11 3.11
N LEU A 97 2.21 -18.23 3.34
CA LEU A 97 2.16 -17.32 4.47
C LEU A 97 0.95 -16.37 4.35
N PRO A 98 0.29 -16.07 5.46
CA PRO A 98 -0.82 -15.12 5.42
C PRO A 98 -0.32 -13.75 4.95
N ARG A 99 -0.98 -13.22 3.92
CA ARG A 99 -0.72 -11.87 3.42
C ARG A 99 -1.62 -10.87 4.15
N ASP A 100 -1.13 -9.67 4.33
CA ASP A 100 -1.94 -8.55 4.80
C ASP A 100 -2.94 -8.19 3.69
N PRO A 101 -4.25 -8.13 3.97
CA PRO A 101 -5.27 -7.80 2.96
C PRO A 101 -5.10 -6.40 2.35
N ASN A 102 -4.30 -5.55 3.01
CA ASN A 102 -4.00 -4.21 2.52
C ASN A 102 -2.71 -4.14 1.68
N ASP A 103 -1.96 -5.26 1.53
CA ASP A 103 -0.64 -5.23 0.87
C ASP A 103 -0.66 -4.66 -0.56
N ASP A 104 -1.76 -4.82 -1.29
CA ASP A 104 -1.93 -4.32 -2.66
C ASP A 104 -2.43 -2.86 -2.71
N LYS A 105 -2.79 -2.27 -1.56
CA LYS A 105 -3.37 -0.93 -1.51
C LYS A 105 -2.33 0.17 -1.71
N SER A 106 -2.81 1.30 -2.21
CA SER A 106 -2.14 2.60 -2.16
C SER A 106 -2.02 3.09 -0.72
N VAL A 107 -1.20 4.10 -0.48
CA VAL A 107 -0.97 4.64 0.86
C VAL A 107 -1.15 6.15 0.90
N ILE A 108 -1.64 6.61 2.03
CA ILE A 108 -1.61 8.01 2.44
C ILE A 108 -0.45 8.16 3.42
N VAL A 109 0.46 9.09 3.12
CA VAL A 109 1.64 9.37 3.93
C VAL A 109 1.54 10.77 4.48
N GLU A 110 1.66 10.90 5.78
CA GLU A 110 1.72 12.18 6.47
C GLU A 110 3.08 12.34 7.14
N ILE A 111 3.75 13.46 6.88
CA ILE A 111 5.04 13.81 7.49
C ILE A 111 4.87 15.11 8.26
N ARG A 112 5.23 15.08 9.55
CA ARG A 112 5.24 16.29 10.41
C ARG A 112 6.63 16.54 10.92
N ALA A 113 7.10 17.80 10.78
CA ALA A 113 8.33 18.25 11.40
C ALA A 113 8.21 18.15 12.93
N GLY A 114 9.23 17.57 13.57
CA GLY A 114 9.28 17.42 15.01
C GLY A 114 10.22 18.41 15.67
N VAL A 115 11.07 17.93 16.59
CA VAL A 115 12.04 18.74 17.30
C VAL A 115 13.20 19.09 16.37
N GLY A 116 13.59 20.39 16.34
CA GLY A 116 14.70 20.89 15.52
C GLY A 116 14.39 22.20 14.80
N GLY A 117 13.23 22.78 15.03
CA GLY A 117 12.84 24.05 14.41
C GLY A 117 12.83 23.99 12.89
N GLU A 118 13.41 24.98 12.22
CA GLU A 118 13.46 25.07 10.76
C GLU A 118 14.21 23.88 10.12
N GLU A 119 15.25 23.37 10.76
CA GLU A 119 15.99 22.20 10.26
C GLU A 119 15.12 20.92 10.28
N ALA A 120 14.20 20.79 11.24
CA ALA A 120 13.23 19.70 11.23
C ALA A 120 12.27 19.79 10.04
N ALA A 121 11.88 21.00 9.64
CA ALA A 121 11.06 21.24 8.46
C ALA A 121 11.82 20.93 7.15
N LEU A 122 13.09 21.29 7.06
CA LEU A 122 13.96 20.91 5.94
C LEU A 122 14.19 19.40 5.89
N PHE A 123 14.29 18.75 7.04
CA PHE A 123 14.39 17.29 7.11
C PHE A 123 13.08 16.61 6.65
N ALA A 124 11.92 17.11 7.06
CA ALA A 124 10.63 16.61 6.60
C ALA A 124 10.49 16.74 5.07
N HIS A 125 10.92 17.86 4.47
CA HIS A 125 10.99 18.02 3.03
C HIS A 125 11.94 16.99 2.37
N SER A 126 13.08 16.72 3.00
CA SER A 126 14.04 15.70 2.50
C SER A 126 13.42 14.28 2.52
N LEU A 127 12.62 13.93 3.54
CA LEU A 127 11.88 12.68 3.60
C LEU A 127 10.82 12.60 2.50
N PHE A 128 10.04 13.64 2.29
CA PHE A 128 9.07 13.70 1.20
C PHE A 128 9.74 13.45 -0.16
N ARG A 129 10.86 14.14 -0.42
CA ARG A 129 11.64 13.94 -1.64
C ARG A 129 12.13 12.49 -1.77
N MET A 130 12.62 11.89 -0.68
CA MET A 130 13.08 10.48 -0.66
C MET A 130 11.94 9.53 -1.05
N TYR A 131 10.76 9.67 -0.46
CA TYR A 131 9.60 8.83 -0.79
C TYR A 131 9.11 9.06 -2.22
N SER A 132 9.10 10.31 -2.70
CA SER A 132 8.74 10.62 -4.08
C SER A 132 9.69 9.96 -5.08
N MET A 133 11.01 10.04 -4.85
CA MET A 133 12.00 9.38 -5.71
C MET A 133 11.88 7.85 -5.66
N TYR A 134 11.57 7.27 -4.51
CA TYR A 134 11.31 5.85 -4.39
C TYR A 134 10.06 5.43 -5.16
N ALA A 135 8.98 6.20 -5.05
CA ALA A 135 7.74 5.97 -5.78
C ALA A 135 7.96 6.05 -7.30
N ASP A 136 8.68 7.07 -7.78
CA ASP A 136 9.04 7.22 -9.20
C ASP A 136 9.83 6.00 -9.72
N ALA A 137 10.82 5.52 -8.95
CA ALA A 137 11.59 4.33 -9.31
C ALA A 137 10.73 3.07 -9.40
N ARG A 138 9.60 3.03 -8.71
CA ARG A 138 8.59 1.97 -8.73
C ARG A 138 7.50 2.20 -9.78
N ARG A 139 7.48 3.36 -10.45
CA ARG A 139 6.42 3.81 -11.35
C ARG A 139 5.07 4.00 -10.63
N TRP A 140 5.12 4.34 -9.35
CA TRP A 140 3.97 4.74 -8.58
C TRP A 140 3.71 6.24 -8.76
N ARG A 141 2.45 6.63 -8.72
CA ARG A 141 2.05 8.04 -8.80
C ARG A 141 2.07 8.67 -7.41
N VAL A 142 2.58 9.87 -7.30
CA VAL A 142 2.54 10.67 -6.07
C VAL A 142 1.64 11.86 -6.31
N GLU A 143 0.66 12.07 -5.42
CA GLU A 143 -0.23 13.22 -5.41
C GLU A 143 -0.17 13.89 -4.04
N VAL A 144 0.06 15.21 -4.03
CA VAL A 144 0.12 15.99 -2.77
C VAL A 144 -1.28 16.48 -2.43
N ASP A 145 -1.80 16.04 -1.29
CA ASP A 145 -3.14 16.36 -0.81
C ASP A 145 -3.13 17.72 -0.07
N SER A 146 -2.13 17.92 0.79
CA SER A 146 -1.94 19.16 1.52
C SER A 146 -0.49 19.38 1.91
N VAL A 147 -0.06 20.65 1.95
CA VAL A 147 1.30 21.02 2.35
C VAL A 147 1.29 22.34 3.14
N ASN A 148 2.09 22.39 4.21
CA ASN A 148 2.36 23.59 4.98
C ASN A 148 3.87 23.88 4.93
N GLU A 149 4.27 24.75 4.02
CA GLU A 149 5.67 25.11 3.76
C GLU A 149 6.17 26.16 4.73
N THR A 150 7.50 26.22 4.89
CA THR A 150 8.20 27.30 5.60
C THR A 150 8.86 28.26 4.61
N GLU A 151 9.24 29.46 5.09
CA GLU A 151 9.88 30.47 4.25
C GLU A 151 11.24 30.01 3.67
N LEU A 152 11.92 29.07 4.32
CA LEU A 152 13.21 28.51 3.88
C LEU A 152 13.08 27.25 3.03
N GLY A 153 11.87 26.92 2.55
CA GLY A 153 11.63 25.74 1.71
C GLY A 153 11.55 24.42 2.48
N GLY A 154 11.42 24.49 3.79
CA GLY A 154 11.08 23.34 4.62
C GLY A 154 9.57 23.08 4.63
N VAL A 155 9.16 21.98 5.22
CA VAL A 155 7.76 21.57 5.34
C VAL A 155 7.43 21.27 6.80
N LYS A 156 6.48 22.00 7.38
CA LYS A 156 5.99 21.75 8.74
C LYS A 156 5.13 20.50 8.76
N GLU A 157 4.30 20.34 7.76
CA GLU A 157 3.38 19.21 7.59
C GLU A 157 3.11 19.02 6.09
N ILE A 158 3.11 17.78 5.65
CA ILE A 158 2.71 17.38 4.30
C ILE A 158 1.95 16.09 4.36
N CYS A 159 0.82 16.04 3.65
CA CYS A 159 0.06 14.83 3.38
C CYS A 159 0.06 14.58 1.88
N PHE A 160 0.35 13.36 1.49
CA PHE A 160 0.38 12.96 0.09
C PHE A 160 0.01 11.49 -0.07
N THR A 161 -0.61 11.18 -1.19
CA THR A 161 -1.00 9.83 -1.58
C THR A 161 0.03 9.23 -2.52
N ILE A 162 0.41 7.98 -2.31
CA ILE A 162 1.21 7.19 -3.23
C ILE A 162 0.33 6.08 -3.80
N GLU A 163 -0.07 6.24 -5.06
CA GLU A 163 -0.88 5.28 -5.79
C GLU A 163 0.02 4.26 -6.50
N GLY A 164 -0.16 3.00 -6.16
CA GLY A 164 0.58 1.92 -6.82
C GLY A 164 0.37 0.57 -6.16
N ASP A 165 0.43 -0.45 -6.98
CA ASP A 165 0.29 -1.84 -6.53
C ASP A 165 1.42 -2.21 -5.57
N GLY A 166 1.06 -2.66 -4.37
CA GLY A 166 2.01 -3.03 -3.33
C GLY A 166 2.67 -1.86 -2.59
N ALA A 167 2.14 -0.63 -2.69
CA ALA A 167 2.69 0.53 -1.99
C ALA A 167 2.62 0.33 -0.47
N TRP A 168 1.48 -0.13 0.07
CA TRP A 168 1.33 -0.45 1.48
C TRP A 168 2.33 -1.51 1.95
N SER A 169 2.50 -2.60 1.22
CA SER A 169 3.39 -3.70 1.61
C SER A 169 4.84 -3.25 1.85
N ARG A 170 5.26 -2.17 1.19
CA ARG A 170 6.61 -1.59 1.28
C ARG A 170 6.72 -0.50 2.33
N LEU A 171 5.74 0.40 2.38
CA LEU A 171 5.81 1.62 3.17
C LEU A 171 5.21 1.48 4.57
N LYS A 172 4.43 0.45 4.88
CA LYS A 172 3.81 0.22 6.20
C LYS A 172 4.80 0.21 7.37
N PHE A 173 6.08 -0.10 7.12
CA PHE A 173 7.11 -0.14 8.14
C PHE A 173 7.79 1.21 8.37
N GLU A 174 7.50 2.22 7.55
CA GLU A 174 8.07 3.57 7.65
C GLU A 174 7.39 4.44 8.71
N SER A 175 6.21 4.01 9.23
CA SER A 175 5.53 4.74 10.30
C SER A 175 6.37 4.83 11.55
N GLY A 176 6.56 6.05 12.07
CA GLY A 176 7.31 6.29 13.29
C GLY A 176 8.06 7.61 13.30
N VAL A 177 9.02 7.71 14.23
CA VAL A 177 9.87 8.90 14.36
C VAL A 177 11.17 8.68 13.60
N HIS A 178 11.42 9.51 12.61
CA HIS A 178 12.67 9.58 11.87
C HIS A 178 13.58 10.63 12.51
N ARG A 179 14.86 10.32 12.62
CA ARG A 179 15.86 11.17 13.24
C ARG A 179 17.07 11.32 12.33
N VAL A 180 17.53 12.56 12.17
CA VAL A 180 18.77 12.88 11.45
C VAL A 180 19.75 13.58 12.38
N GLN A 181 21.03 13.29 12.23
CA GLN A 181 22.13 13.98 12.85
C GLN A 181 23.05 14.49 11.74
N ARG A 182 23.02 15.81 11.52
CA ARG A 182 23.84 16.47 10.50
C ARG A 182 24.12 17.90 10.93
N VAL A 183 25.05 18.54 10.27
CA VAL A 183 25.20 20.01 10.36
C VAL A 183 24.02 20.63 9.63
N PRO A 184 23.14 21.39 10.29
CA PRO A 184 22.01 22.04 9.63
C PRO A 184 22.44 23.02 8.56
N GLU A 185 21.66 23.19 7.51
CA GLU A 185 21.88 24.23 6.51
C GLU A 185 21.75 25.65 7.12
N THR A 186 21.04 25.77 8.22
CA THR A 186 20.84 26.99 9.00
C THR A 186 21.96 27.27 10.01
N GLU A 187 22.97 26.37 10.18
CA GLU A 187 24.04 26.48 11.18
C GLU A 187 25.33 26.98 10.54
N SER A 188 25.81 28.15 10.93
CA SER A 188 27.05 28.73 10.43
C SER A 188 28.32 28.24 11.16
N GLY A 189 28.16 27.63 12.36
CA GLY A 189 29.27 27.20 13.21
C GLY A 189 29.73 25.75 13.00
N GLY A 190 29.14 25.04 12.04
CA GLY A 190 29.52 23.65 11.72
C GLY A 190 29.18 22.61 12.80
N ARG A 191 28.29 22.93 13.75
CA ARG A 191 27.90 22.02 14.83
C ARG A 191 26.84 21.05 14.33
N ILE A 192 26.99 19.79 14.76
CA ILE A 192 26.01 18.74 14.49
C ILE A 192 24.80 18.92 15.40
N HIS A 193 23.60 18.99 14.80
CA HIS A 193 22.34 19.02 15.52
C HIS A 193 21.53 17.76 15.23
N THR A 194 20.58 17.47 16.10
CA THR A 194 19.60 16.40 15.91
C THR A 194 18.26 16.99 15.55
N SER A 195 17.71 16.58 14.43
CA SER A 195 16.36 16.95 14.01
C SER A 195 15.51 15.70 13.84
N THR A 196 14.21 15.84 14.10
CA THR A 196 13.24 14.74 14.01
C THR A 196 12.06 15.11 13.14
N ALA A 197 11.49 14.11 12.49
CA ALA A 197 10.20 14.20 11.82
C ALA A 197 9.38 12.93 12.15
N THR A 198 8.08 13.07 12.22
CA THR A 198 7.16 11.94 12.39
C THR A 198 6.55 11.60 11.04
N VAL A 199 6.55 10.32 10.71
CA VAL A 199 5.92 9.78 9.51
C VAL A 199 4.76 8.89 9.94
N ALA A 200 3.58 9.11 9.39
CA ALA A 200 2.44 8.21 9.48
C ALA A 200 2.14 7.66 8.08
N VAL A 201 1.99 6.35 7.98
CA VAL A 201 1.59 5.67 6.74
C VAL A 201 0.30 4.94 7.02
N LEU A 202 -0.72 5.21 6.23
CA LEU A 202 -2.05 4.62 6.34
C LEU A 202 -2.41 3.97 5.00
N PRO A 203 -3.06 2.78 5.00
CA PRO A 203 -3.58 2.23 3.76
C PRO A 203 -4.73 3.08 3.27
N GLU A 204 -4.82 3.27 1.95
CA GLU A 204 -6.00 3.86 1.36
C GLU A 204 -7.22 2.98 1.65
N VAL A 205 -8.28 3.59 2.14
CA VAL A 205 -9.52 2.89 2.47
C VAL A 205 -10.37 2.83 1.23
N ASP A 206 -10.90 1.64 0.89
CA ASP A 206 -11.90 1.51 -0.17
C ASP A 206 -13.12 2.39 0.18
N GLU A 207 -13.77 2.95 -0.84
CA GLU A 207 -15.03 3.64 -0.64
C GLU A 207 -15.98 2.72 0.13
N VAL A 208 -16.31 3.11 1.35
CA VAL A 208 -17.30 2.40 2.14
C VAL A 208 -18.65 2.87 1.60
N ASP A 209 -19.51 1.95 1.20
CA ASP A 209 -20.92 2.23 0.93
C ASP A 209 -21.57 2.76 2.23
N PHE A 210 -21.41 4.06 2.44
CA PHE A 210 -21.96 4.76 3.57
C PHE A 210 -23.08 5.68 3.09
N GLU A 211 -24.30 5.35 3.43
CA GLU A 211 -25.44 6.20 3.16
C GLU A 211 -25.51 7.32 4.21
N LEU A 212 -25.04 8.51 3.84
CA LEU A 212 -25.09 9.68 4.69
C LEU A 212 -26.50 10.26 4.67
N ASN A 213 -27.26 10.10 5.76
CA ASN A 213 -28.59 10.69 5.88
C ASN A 213 -28.46 12.20 6.19
N PRO A 214 -28.91 13.12 5.32
CA PRO A 214 -28.80 14.57 5.57
C PRO A 214 -29.47 15.05 6.86
N ALA A 215 -30.47 14.31 7.38
CA ALA A 215 -31.15 14.65 8.64
C ALA A 215 -30.26 14.48 9.87
N ASP A 216 -29.21 13.67 9.77
CA ASP A 216 -28.25 13.40 10.83
C ASP A 216 -27.08 14.40 10.83
N ILE A 217 -27.06 15.32 9.84
CA ILE A 217 -26.03 16.35 9.75
C ILE A 217 -26.57 17.67 10.30
N GLU A 218 -25.87 18.23 11.26
CA GLU A 218 -26.09 19.58 11.76
C GLU A 218 -25.04 20.50 11.16
N MET A 219 -25.51 21.53 10.41
CA MET A 219 -24.64 22.56 9.84
C MET A 219 -24.64 23.78 10.75
N GLN A 220 -23.48 24.20 11.20
CA GLN A 220 -23.26 25.41 11.97
C GLN A 220 -22.36 26.35 11.19
N VAL A 221 -22.76 27.61 11.11
CA VAL A 221 -21.99 28.66 10.44
C VAL A 221 -21.40 29.58 11.51
N PHE A 222 -20.10 29.82 11.47
CA PHE A 222 -19.42 30.66 12.44
C PHE A 222 -18.39 31.62 11.77
N ARG A 223 -17.83 32.52 12.56
CA ARG A 223 -16.81 33.43 12.07
C ARG A 223 -15.45 32.75 12.05
N SER A 224 -14.76 32.80 10.91
CA SER A 224 -13.39 32.28 10.83
C SER A 224 -12.46 33.06 11.77
N SER A 225 -11.57 32.33 12.45
CA SER A 225 -10.54 32.92 13.28
C SER A 225 -9.22 33.03 12.49
N GLY A 226 -8.73 34.24 12.25
CA GLY A 226 -7.46 34.45 11.55
C GLY A 226 -7.04 35.93 11.51
N ALA A 227 -5.77 36.18 11.23
CA ALA A 227 -5.24 37.52 10.98
C ALA A 227 -5.73 38.02 9.62
N GLY A 228 -6.86 38.73 9.59
CA GLY A 228 -7.47 39.26 8.37
C GLY A 228 -8.27 40.52 8.66
N GLY A 229 -8.47 41.33 7.62
CA GLY A 229 -9.13 42.64 7.72
C GLY A 229 -10.63 42.58 8.07
N GLN A 230 -11.33 43.72 8.03
CA GLN A 230 -12.74 43.88 8.45
C GLN A 230 -13.74 42.88 7.84
N HIS A 231 -13.42 42.27 6.68
CA HIS A 231 -14.31 41.33 6.00
C HIS A 231 -14.42 39.97 6.76
N ILE A 232 -13.30 39.46 7.28
CA ILE A 232 -13.25 38.19 8.01
C ILE A 232 -13.98 38.31 9.36
N ASN A 233 -13.95 39.49 9.99
CA ASN A 233 -14.57 39.70 11.30
C ASN A 233 -16.08 39.99 11.24
N LYS A 234 -16.63 40.28 10.06
CA LYS A 234 -18.05 40.62 9.90
C LYS A 234 -18.90 39.54 9.25
N THR A 235 -18.31 38.65 8.47
CA THR A 235 -19.04 37.60 7.74
C THR A 235 -18.76 36.23 8.37
N SER A 236 -19.84 35.47 8.65
CA SER A 236 -19.75 34.07 9.10
C SER A 236 -19.52 33.20 7.88
N SER A 237 -18.27 33.05 7.44
CA SER A 237 -17.90 32.28 6.24
C SER A 237 -17.42 30.86 6.56
N ALA A 238 -17.08 30.57 7.83
CA ALA A 238 -16.66 29.24 8.25
C ALA A 238 -17.87 28.35 8.49
N VAL A 239 -17.77 27.11 8.04
CA VAL A 239 -18.80 26.08 8.17
C VAL A 239 -18.26 24.93 9.01
N ARG A 240 -19.11 24.46 9.93
CA ARG A 240 -18.91 23.24 10.73
C ARG A 240 -20.05 22.29 10.47
N LEU A 241 -19.74 21.08 10.12
CA LEU A 241 -20.69 19.98 9.97
C LEU A 241 -20.50 18.99 11.12
N ILE A 242 -21.59 18.64 11.77
CA ILE A 242 -21.61 17.67 12.89
C ILE A 242 -22.50 16.50 12.50
N HIS A 243 -21.92 15.31 12.40
CA HIS A 243 -22.70 14.09 12.24
C HIS A 243 -23.15 13.59 13.61
N LYS A 244 -24.46 13.76 13.92
CA LYS A 244 -25.05 13.50 15.26
C LYS A 244 -24.82 12.08 15.77
N PRO A 245 -24.99 11.01 14.95
CA PRO A 245 -24.86 9.64 15.44
C PRO A 245 -23.43 9.26 15.87
N THR A 246 -22.42 9.77 15.17
CA THR A 246 -21.00 9.45 15.44
C THR A 246 -20.28 10.52 16.24
N GLY A 247 -20.84 11.73 16.34
CA GLY A 247 -20.18 12.88 16.93
C GLY A 247 -19.00 13.42 16.09
N THR A 248 -18.85 12.98 14.85
CA THR A 248 -17.81 13.45 13.93
C THR A 248 -18.05 14.91 13.60
N VAL A 249 -17.01 15.74 13.71
CA VAL A 249 -17.05 17.17 13.41
C VAL A 249 -16.03 17.48 12.31
N VAL A 250 -16.49 18.15 11.24
CA VAL A 250 -15.64 18.62 10.15
C VAL A 250 -15.82 20.13 10.02
N GLU A 251 -14.72 20.86 9.91
CA GLU A 251 -14.72 22.32 9.80
C GLU A 251 -13.95 22.77 8.57
N CYS A 252 -14.50 23.75 7.85
CA CYS A 252 -13.83 24.42 6.75
C CYS A 252 -13.83 25.94 6.98
N GLN A 253 -12.64 26.55 6.92
CA GLN A 253 -12.41 27.99 7.11
C GLN A 253 -11.59 28.60 5.96
N GLN A 254 -11.28 27.84 4.92
CA GLN A 254 -10.37 28.26 3.85
C GLN A 254 -11.05 29.13 2.80
N GLU A 255 -12.33 28.94 2.58
CA GLU A 255 -13.09 29.63 1.55
C GLU A 255 -13.68 30.97 2.03
N ARG A 256 -13.85 31.90 1.09
CA ARG A 256 -14.39 33.23 1.37
C ARG A 256 -15.90 33.29 1.46
N SER A 257 -16.56 32.22 1.07
CA SER A 257 -18.03 32.08 1.01
C SER A 257 -18.44 30.70 1.52
N GLN A 258 -19.53 30.66 2.29
CA GLN A 258 -20.17 29.41 2.76
C GLN A 258 -20.82 28.57 1.63
N PHE A 259 -20.86 29.09 0.40
CA PHE A 259 -21.45 28.45 -0.78
C PHE A 259 -20.38 27.92 -1.76
N GLN A 260 -19.14 28.05 -1.44
CA GLN A 260 -18.02 27.42 -2.11
C GLN A 260 -17.53 26.28 -1.22
#